data_f25654a0f2d2d37ccc1358702625dd69
#
_entry.id   f25654a0f2d2d37ccc1358702625dd69
#
_cell.length_a   1.000
_cell.length_b   1.000
_cell.length_c   1.000
_cell.angle_alpha   90.00
_cell.angle_beta   90.00
_cell.angle_gamma   90.00
#
_symmetry.space_group_name_H-M   'P 1'
#
loop_
_entity.id
_entity.type
_entity.pdbx_description
1 polymer ?
#
loop_
_entity_poly.entity_id
_entity_poly.type
_entity_poly.pdbx_seq_one_letter_code
_entity_poly.pdbx_strand_id
1 'polypeptide(L)'
;MNLIIVESPTKSRTLSKFLDGNFSIRASVGHIRDLPKSNKGAIDIKGGFIPHYEISEGKKEIIEDLKRNSEKADEIYLATDPDREGEAIAWHIVQVLDLGNSKSEILNSKQTQNSKSKTKKVKRIVFHEITKEAIQEALKHPREIDEKLVKAQEARRVLDRLVGYDLSGLIWKKVRYGLSAGRVQSPALRILVEREREINSFESKTYYIVTAEVFGNSKTVFTVVCEEELGEKTVADDILKKGRSGSWFVKDITESEVKRSPRPPFTTSTLQQSASSRLGFSPSRTMSIAQKLYEEGFITYMRTDRVNLASSAQAQIIGLVKKTYGKEYVEPRAYKTKSK
;
A
#
# COMPACT_ATOMS: atom_id res chain seq x y z
N MET A 1 -16.45 2.11 -31.85
CA MET A 1 -15.35 2.66 -31.03
C MET A 1 -15.53 2.18 -29.60
N ASN A 2 -14.50 1.63 -28.97
CA ASN A 2 -14.58 1.10 -27.61
C ASN A 2 -14.32 2.20 -26.54
N LEU A 3 -14.95 2.08 -25.38
CA LEU A 3 -14.76 3.02 -24.26
C LEU A 3 -13.92 2.34 -23.15
N ILE A 4 -12.86 3.01 -22.71
CA ILE A 4 -12.10 2.63 -21.51
C ILE A 4 -12.39 3.66 -20.41
N ILE A 5 -12.80 3.19 -19.23
CA ILE A 5 -13.03 4.05 -18.07
C ILE A 5 -11.97 3.75 -17.02
N VAL A 6 -11.25 4.79 -16.60
CA VAL A 6 -10.22 4.76 -15.56
C VAL A 6 -10.62 5.64 -14.37
N GLU A 7 -9.91 5.54 -13.24
CA GLU A 7 -10.20 6.38 -12.07
C GLU A 7 -9.58 7.76 -12.11
N SER A 8 -8.49 7.98 -12.88
CA SER A 8 -7.78 9.28 -12.87
C SER A 8 -7.52 9.85 -14.26
N PRO A 9 -7.53 11.19 -14.42
CA PRO A 9 -7.18 11.86 -15.67
C PRO A 9 -5.72 11.60 -16.10
N THR A 10 -4.80 11.43 -15.16
CA THR A 10 -3.40 11.13 -15.45
C THR A 10 -3.28 9.78 -16.11
N LYS A 11 -3.92 8.75 -15.52
CA LYS A 11 -3.96 7.40 -16.10
C LYS A 11 -4.61 7.40 -17.49
N SER A 12 -5.67 8.19 -17.70
CA SER A 12 -6.30 8.36 -19.01
C SER A 12 -5.30 8.87 -20.06
N ARG A 13 -4.53 9.92 -19.73
CA ARG A 13 -3.50 10.48 -20.63
C ARG A 13 -2.38 9.50 -20.92
N THR A 14 -1.97 8.72 -19.92
CA THR A 14 -0.89 7.74 -20.09
C THR A 14 -1.35 6.59 -20.98
N LEU A 15 -2.54 6.05 -20.76
CA LEU A 15 -3.11 4.99 -21.60
C LEU A 15 -3.29 5.44 -23.06
N SER A 16 -3.69 6.68 -23.28
CA SER A 16 -3.87 7.23 -24.64
C SER A 16 -2.59 7.24 -25.47
N LYS A 17 -1.41 7.17 -24.83
CA LYS A 17 -0.12 7.06 -25.55
C LYS A 17 0.14 5.66 -26.10
N PHE A 18 -0.51 4.63 -25.53
CA PHE A 18 -0.27 3.22 -25.86
C PHE A 18 -1.39 2.59 -26.67
N LEU A 19 -2.55 3.24 -26.76
CA LEU A 19 -3.73 2.77 -27.46
C LEU A 19 -3.96 3.58 -28.72
N ASP A 20 -4.49 2.94 -29.74
CA ASP A 20 -4.84 3.56 -31.02
C ASP A 20 -6.18 4.32 -30.95
N GLY A 21 -6.56 4.97 -32.06
CA GLY A 21 -7.79 5.76 -32.16
C GLY A 21 -9.11 4.99 -32.05
N ASN A 22 -9.06 3.66 -31.89
CA ASN A 22 -10.26 2.83 -31.72
C ASN A 22 -10.83 2.88 -30.29
N PHE A 23 -10.09 3.47 -29.36
CA PHE A 23 -10.47 3.61 -27.97
C PHE A 23 -10.71 5.05 -27.56
N SER A 24 -11.87 5.33 -26.95
CA SER A 24 -12.13 6.54 -26.19
C SER A 24 -11.83 6.29 -24.72
N ILE A 25 -10.97 7.11 -24.11
CA ILE A 25 -10.59 6.92 -22.70
C ILE A 25 -11.19 8.06 -21.87
N ARG A 26 -11.89 7.72 -20.79
CA ARG A 26 -12.54 8.67 -19.87
C ARG A 26 -12.18 8.35 -18.44
N ALA A 27 -12.18 9.38 -17.58
CA ALA A 27 -11.87 9.23 -16.17
C ALA A 27 -13.10 9.50 -15.29
N SER A 28 -13.33 8.66 -14.28
CA SER A 28 -14.36 8.88 -13.26
C SER A 28 -13.94 9.88 -12.18
N VAL A 29 -12.64 10.22 -12.14
CA VAL A 29 -12.05 11.09 -11.13
C VAL A 29 -12.31 10.56 -9.71
N GLY A 30 -11.97 9.30 -9.48
CA GLY A 30 -12.21 8.57 -8.23
C GLY A 30 -13.64 8.03 -8.10
N HIS A 31 -14.14 7.90 -6.87
CA HIS A 31 -15.49 7.41 -6.59
C HIS A 31 -16.55 8.38 -7.10
N ILE A 32 -17.58 7.85 -7.78
CA ILE A 32 -18.71 8.64 -8.30
C ILE A 32 -19.90 8.63 -7.35
N ARG A 33 -19.95 7.71 -6.39
CA ARG A 33 -20.93 7.69 -5.29
C ARG A 33 -20.28 7.22 -4.00
N ASP A 34 -20.84 7.63 -2.89
CA ASP A 34 -20.40 7.30 -1.54
C ASP A 34 -21.59 7.23 -0.58
N LEU A 35 -21.34 6.81 0.67
CA LEU A 35 -22.33 6.88 1.74
C LEU A 35 -22.71 8.34 2.04
N PRO A 36 -23.97 8.64 2.39
CA PRO A 36 -24.41 9.97 2.80
C PRO A 36 -23.50 10.57 3.88
N LYS A 37 -23.37 11.91 3.90
CA LYS A 37 -22.64 12.60 4.96
C LYS A 37 -23.26 12.35 6.34
N SER A 38 -24.60 12.31 6.40
CA SER A 38 -25.34 11.97 7.63
C SER A 38 -25.24 10.47 7.94
N ASN A 39 -25.14 10.13 9.22
CA ASN A 39 -25.19 8.73 9.65
C ASN A 39 -26.62 8.15 9.62
N LYS A 40 -27.63 9.03 9.67
CA LYS A 40 -29.05 8.62 9.66
C LYS A 40 -29.41 8.06 8.27
N GLY A 41 -29.72 6.77 8.23
CA GLY A 41 -30.13 6.10 6.99
C GLY A 41 -28.98 5.73 6.05
N ALA A 42 -27.71 5.99 6.41
CA ALA A 42 -26.55 5.61 5.57
C ALA A 42 -26.37 4.09 5.47
N ILE A 43 -26.75 3.36 6.52
CA ILE A 43 -26.63 1.90 6.59
C ILE A 43 -27.89 1.34 7.23
N ASP A 44 -28.54 0.39 6.57
CA ASP A 44 -29.62 -0.39 7.15
C ASP A 44 -29.04 -1.55 7.98
N ILE A 45 -28.90 -1.32 9.28
CA ILE A 45 -28.36 -2.30 10.22
C ILE A 45 -29.32 -3.49 10.39
N LYS A 46 -30.64 -3.24 10.43
CA LYS A 46 -31.66 -4.28 10.63
C LYS A 46 -31.82 -5.16 9.43
N GLY A 47 -31.64 -4.60 8.22
CA GLY A 47 -31.68 -5.31 6.96
C GLY A 47 -30.39 -6.09 6.62
N GLY A 48 -29.40 -6.13 7.51
CA GLY A 48 -28.14 -6.87 7.30
C GLY A 48 -26.97 -5.99 6.88
N PHE A 49 -26.88 -4.78 7.42
CA PHE A 49 -25.81 -3.81 7.18
C PHE A 49 -25.72 -3.33 5.72
N ILE A 50 -26.88 -3.12 5.09
CA ILE A 50 -26.97 -2.69 3.69
C ILE A 50 -26.60 -1.20 3.58
N PRO A 51 -25.56 -0.84 2.79
CA PRO A 51 -25.19 0.56 2.57
C PRO A 51 -26.11 1.24 1.55
N HIS A 52 -26.53 2.47 1.85
CA HIS A 52 -27.25 3.33 0.92
C HIS A 52 -26.29 4.34 0.29
N TYR A 53 -26.05 4.22 -1.01
CA TYR A 53 -25.11 5.07 -1.73
C TYR A 53 -25.82 6.24 -2.41
N GLU A 54 -25.20 7.41 -2.35
CA GLU A 54 -25.62 8.63 -3.04
C GLU A 54 -24.54 9.05 -4.04
N ILE A 55 -24.94 9.73 -5.13
CA ILE A 55 -24.00 10.35 -6.05
C ILE A 55 -23.19 11.41 -5.30
N SER A 56 -21.88 11.31 -5.37
CA SER A 56 -20.96 12.24 -4.72
C SER A 56 -21.09 13.65 -5.29
N GLU A 57 -20.96 14.65 -4.43
CA GLU A 57 -21.04 16.05 -4.82
C GLU A 57 -20.03 16.39 -5.93
N GLY A 58 -20.46 17.15 -6.95
CA GLY A 58 -19.61 17.52 -8.10
C GLY A 58 -19.42 16.43 -9.14
N LYS A 59 -20.09 15.26 -9.03
CA LYS A 59 -19.91 14.14 -9.99
C LYS A 59 -20.95 14.07 -11.09
N LYS A 60 -21.98 14.90 -11.08
CA LYS A 60 -23.06 14.87 -12.07
C LYS A 60 -22.56 15.03 -13.50
N GLU A 61 -21.73 16.04 -13.78
CA GLU A 61 -21.18 16.29 -15.12
C GLU A 61 -20.31 15.13 -15.62
N ILE A 62 -19.50 14.54 -14.72
CA ILE A 62 -18.65 13.39 -15.04
C ILE A 62 -19.53 12.19 -15.40
N ILE A 63 -20.59 11.94 -14.63
CA ILE A 63 -21.53 10.85 -14.90
C ILE A 63 -22.25 11.04 -16.24
N GLU A 64 -22.68 12.26 -16.55
CA GLU A 64 -23.31 12.60 -17.84
C GLU A 64 -22.34 12.41 -19.01
N ASP A 65 -21.06 12.80 -18.85
CA ASP A 65 -20.05 12.56 -19.88
C ASP A 65 -19.79 11.06 -20.07
N LEU A 66 -19.64 10.29 -18.98
CA LEU A 66 -19.50 8.83 -19.03
C LEU A 66 -20.71 8.18 -19.70
N LYS A 67 -21.94 8.63 -19.39
CA LYS A 67 -23.17 8.10 -19.98
C LYS A 67 -23.21 8.33 -21.49
N ARG A 68 -22.97 9.57 -21.92
CA ARG A 68 -22.93 9.92 -23.38
C ARG A 68 -21.90 9.09 -24.14
N ASN A 69 -20.71 8.87 -23.55
CA ASN A 69 -19.66 8.07 -24.18
C ASN A 69 -20.01 6.58 -24.15
N SER A 70 -20.62 6.09 -23.07
CA SER A 70 -21.04 4.69 -22.96
C SER A 70 -22.13 4.35 -23.98
N GLU A 71 -23.06 5.25 -24.25
CA GLU A 71 -24.13 5.05 -25.26
C GLU A 71 -23.58 4.90 -26.69
N LYS A 72 -22.46 5.55 -27.00
CA LYS A 72 -21.80 5.51 -28.32
C LYS A 72 -20.82 4.34 -28.46
N ALA A 73 -20.41 3.73 -27.38
CA ALA A 73 -19.39 2.68 -27.39
C ALA A 73 -19.98 1.32 -27.78
N ASP A 74 -19.19 0.54 -28.53
CA ASP A 74 -19.52 -0.86 -28.87
C ASP A 74 -19.26 -1.79 -27.67
N GLU A 75 -18.11 -1.62 -27.01
CA GLU A 75 -17.72 -2.31 -25.79
C GLU A 75 -17.18 -1.32 -24.76
N ILE A 76 -17.36 -1.66 -23.47
CA ILE A 76 -16.91 -0.83 -22.34
C ILE A 76 -15.93 -1.63 -21.51
N TYR A 77 -14.73 -1.06 -21.31
CA TYR A 77 -13.68 -1.62 -20.48
C TYR A 77 -13.50 -0.78 -19.23
N LEU A 78 -13.57 -1.43 -18.08
CA LEU A 78 -13.30 -0.80 -16.78
C LEU A 78 -11.86 -1.09 -16.39
N ALA A 79 -11.00 -0.06 -16.43
CA ALA A 79 -9.56 -0.15 -16.22
C ALA A 79 -9.10 0.60 -14.96
N THR A 80 -9.90 0.49 -13.90
CA THR A 80 -9.57 1.02 -12.57
C THR A 80 -8.46 0.22 -11.90
N ASP A 81 -7.89 0.71 -10.79
CA ASP A 81 -6.75 0.09 -10.12
C ASP A 81 -6.97 -1.38 -9.73
N PRO A 82 -5.90 -2.19 -9.62
CA PRO A 82 -5.98 -3.63 -9.38
C PRO A 82 -6.23 -3.98 -7.91
N ASP A 83 -6.93 -3.14 -7.17
CA ASP A 83 -7.28 -3.37 -5.77
C ASP A 83 -8.81 -3.34 -5.54
N ARG A 84 -9.23 -3.58 -4.28
CA ARG A 84 -10.65 -3.57 -3.92
C ARG A 84 -11.32 -2.20 -4.09
N GLU A 85 -10.57 -1.10 -3.96
CA GLU A 85 -11.10 0.25 -4.19
C GLU A 85 -11.40 0.46 -5.68
N GLY A 86 -10.46 0.05 -6.57
CA GLY A 86 -10.68 0.08 -8.01
C GLY A 86 -11.82 -0.83 -8.46
N GLU A 87 -11.98 -2.00 -7.83
CA GLU A 87 -13.09 -2.90 -8.12
C GLU A 87 -14.44 -2.29 -7.71
N ALA A 88 -14.51 -1.64 -6.55
CA ALA A 88 -15.71 -0.93 -6.11
C ALA A 88 -16.04 0.27 -7.01
N ILE A 89 -15.03 1.04 -7.46
CA ILE A 89 -15.23 2.12 -8.43
C ILE A 89 -15.84 1.56 -9.73
N ALA A 90 -15.28 0.48 -10.26
CA ALA A 90 -15.80 -0.19 -11.44
C ALA A 90 -17.28 -0.62 -11.27
N TRP A 91 -17.59 -1.25 -10.15
CA TRP A 91 -18.95 -1.66 -9.82
C TRP A 91 -19.92 -0.46 -9.69
N HIS A 92 -19.50 0.61 -9.01
CA HIS A 92 -20.29 1.83 -8.90
C HIS A 92 -20.58 2.47 -10.26
N ILE A 93 -19.61 2.44 -11.18
CA ILE A 93 -19.80 2.93 -12.56
C ILE A 93 -20.87 2.13 -13.29
N VAL A 94 -20.81 0.80 -13.22
CA VAL A 94 -21.82 -0.07 -13.84
C VAL A 94 -23.22 0.21 -13.30
N GLN A 95 -23.34 0.37 -11.99
CA GLN A 95 -24.62 0.64 -11.33
C GLN A 95 -25.21 2.02 -11.69
N VAL A 96 -24.37 3.06 -11.75
CA VAL A 96 -24.82 4.44 -12.03
C VAL A 96 -25.18 4.64 -13.50
N LEU A 97 -24.45 3.97 -14.40
CA LEU A 97 -24.68 4.07 -15.84
C LEU A 97 -25.72 3.04 -16.34
N ASP A 98 -26.28 2.21 -15.46
CA ASP A 98 -27.25 1.16 -15.79
C ASP A 98 -26.76 0.26 -16.95
N LEU A 99 -25.50 -0.19 -16.87
CA LEU A 99 -24.87 -0.95 -17.93
C LEU A 99 -25.19 -2.45 -17.90
N GLY A 100 -26.13 -2.87 -17.08
CA GLY A 100 -26.75 -4.19 -17.00
C GLY A 100 -25.84 -5.38 -17.31
N ASN A 101 -25.10 -5.89 -16.31
CA ASN A 101 -24.49 -7.22 -16.32
C ASN A 101 -24.31 -7.79 -14.91
N SER A 102 -25.12 -7.42 -13.97
CA SER A 102 -25.10 -8.11 -12.69
C SER A 102 -26.31 -9.04 -12.59
N LYS A 103 -26.04 -10.33 -12.59
CA LYS A 103 -26.96 -11.36 -12.06
C LYS A 103 -27.22 -11.21 -10.56
N SER A 104 -26.82 -10.11 -9.95
CA SER A 104 -27.15 -9.76 -8.59
C SER A 104 -28.38 -8.85 -8.59
N GLU A 105 -29.56 -9.45 -8.63
CA GLU A 105 -30.76 -8.89 -8.05
C GLU A 105 -30.51 -8.68 -6.54
N ILE A 106 -29.79 -7.64 -6.18
CA ILE A 106 -29.77 -7.15 -4.81
C ILE A 106 -30.93 -6.17 -4.68
N LEU A 107 -32.01 -6.72 -4.15
CA LEU A 107 -33.03 -6.07 -3.33
C LEU A 107 -32.77 -4.57 -3.09
N ASN A 108 -33.24 -3.72 -3.98
CA ASN A 108 -33.80 -2.39 -3.71
C ASN A 108 -33.97 -1.60 -5.01
N SER A 109 -34.96 -1.94 -5.82
CA SER A 109 -35.61 -0.91 -6.64
C SER A 109 -37.00 -1.36 -7.07
N LYS A 110 -37.96 -0.98 -6.26
CA LYS A 110 -39.31 -0.74 -6.75
C LYS A 110 -39.36 0.58 -7.54
N GLN A 111 -38.51 0.73 -8.54
CA GLN A 111 -38.66 1.82 -9.53
C GLN A 111 -37.92 1.45 -10.82
N THR A 112 -38.66 1.46 -11.87
CA THR A 112 -38.33 1.38 -13.30
C THR A 112 -38.25 -0.01 -13.94
N GLN A 113 -39.38 -0.65 -14.06
CA GLN A 113 -39.71 -1.42 -15.27
C GLN A 113 -40.00 -0.42 -16.39
N ASN A 114 -39.02 -0.12 -17.24
CA ASN A 114 -39.17 0.33 -18.63
C ASN A 114 -37.89 0.90 -19.18
N SER A 115 -36.98 0.02 -19.60
CA SER A 115 -36.07 0.38 -20.70
C SER A 115 -35.55 -0.89 -21.36
N LYS A 116 -35.90 -1.07 -22.62
CA LYS A 116 -35.23 -1.98 -23.54
C LYS A 116 -33.82 -1.44 -23.83
N SER A 117 -32.92 -1.42 -22.85
CA SER A 117 -31.54 -1.10 -23.10
C SER A 117 -30.84 -2.36 -23.64
N LYS A 118 -30.25 -2.27 -24.81
CA LYS A 118 -29.37 -3.30 -25.36
C LYS A 118 -28.26 -3.49 -24.33
N THR A 119 -28.22 -4.65 -23.69
CA THR A 119 -27.18 -5.04 -22.72
C THR A 119 -25.82 -4.91 -23.39
N LYS A 120 -25.06 -3.85 -23.04
CA LYS A 120 -23.71 -3.65 -23.56
C LYS A 120 -22.73 -4.58 -22.85
N LYS A 121 -21.76 -5.09 -23.59
CA LYS A 121 -20.70 -5.91 -23.00
C LYS A 121 -19.77 -5.04 -22.19
N VAL A 122 -19.86 -5.15 -20.86
CA VAL A 122 -18.94 -4.50 -19.91
C VAL A 122 -17.90 -5.52 -19.49
N LYS A 123 -16.64 -5.13 -19.59
CA LYS A 123 -15.47 -5.97 -19.29
C LYS A 123 -14.57 -5.28 -18.30
N ARG A 124 -14.03 -6.00 -17.35
CA ARG A 124 -13.01 -5.52 -16.41
C ARG A 124 -11.63 -5.90 -16.93
N ILE A 125 -10.71 -4.94 -17.04
CA ILE A 125 -9.30 -5.20 -17.33
C ILE A 125 -8.44 -4.75 -16.14
N VAL A 126 -7.42 -5.56 -15.83
CA VAL A 126 -6.54 -5.34 -14.67
C VAL A 126 -5.09 -5.45 -15.13
N PHE A 127 -4.29 -4.47 -14.77
CA PHE A 127 -2.84 -4.48 -14.98
C PHE A 127 -2.14 -3.88 -13.78
N HIS A 128 -0.97 -4.41 -13.45
CA HIS A 128 -0.18 -3.98 -12.31
C HIS A 128 0.94 -2.99 -12.69
N GLU A 129 1.10 -2.72 -13.98
CA GLU A 129 2.02 -1.75 -14.55
C GLU A 129 1.39 -1.10 -15.78
N ILE A 130 1.73 0.16 -16.04
CA ILE A 130 1.20 0.89 -17.19
C ILE A 130 2.25 0.90 -18.31
N THR A 131 2.37 -0.27 -18.95
CA THR A 131 3.21 -0.50 -20.14
C THR A 131 2.33 -0.92 -21.31
N LYS A 132 2.82 -0.73 -22.54
CA LYS A 132 2.09 -1.12 -23.74
C LYS A 132 1.73 -2.61 -23.73
N GLU A 133 2.69 -3.44 -23.35
CA GLU A 133 2.58 -4.89 -23.29
C GLU A 133 1.53 -5.33 -22.26
N ALA A 134 1.59 -4.77 -21.03
CA ALA A 134 0.64 -5.10 -19.98
C ALA A 134 -0.81 -4.69 -20.31
N ILE A 135 -0.97 -3.52 -20.95
CA ILE A 135 -2.28 -3.03 -21.38
C ILE A 135 -2.85 -3.92 -22.50
N GLN A 136 -2.04 -4.25 -23.51
CA GLN A 136 -2.48 -5.14 -24.59
C GLN A 136 -2.83 -6.53 -24.10
N GLU A 137 -2.06 -7.06 -23.16
CA GLU A 137 -2.34 -8.36 -22.55
C GLU A 137 -3.63 -8.34 -21.73
N ALA A 138 -3.87 -7.28 -20.95
CA ALA A 138 -5.11 -7.11 -20.21
C ALA A 138 -6.34 -6.97 -21.12
N LEU A 139 -6.21 -6.35 -22.28
CA LEU A 139 -7.28 -6.24 -23.28
C LEU A 139 -7.60 -7.60 -23.94
N LYS A 140 -6.62 -8.49 -24.08
CA LYS A 140 -6.84 -9.86 -24.59
C LYS A 140 -7.53 -10.77 -23.56
N HIS A 141 -7.30 -10.53 -22.27
CA HIS A 141 -7.80 -11.35 -21.17
C HIS A 141 -8.67 -10.54 -20.19
N PRO A 142 -9.79 -9.97 -20.68
CA PRO A 142 -10.71 -9.25 -19.81
C PRO A 142 -11.46 -10.24 -18.91
N ARG A 143 -11.90 -9.79 -17.75
CA ARG A 143 -12.70 -10.56 -16.79
C ARG A 143 -13.99 -9.84 -16.41
N GLU A 144 -14.81 -10.46 -15.61
CA GLU A 144 -15.94 -9.83 -14.94
C GLU A 144 -15.48 -9.09 -13.69
N ILE A 145 -16.34 -8.23 -13.14
CA ILE A 145 -16.11 -7.59 -11.84
C ILE A 145 -16.10 -8.67 -10.75
N ASP A 146 -15.11 -8.63 -9.88
CA ASP A 146 -15.02 -9.54 -8.74
C ASP A 146 -15.91 -9.05 -7.59
N GLU A 147 -17.10 -9.65 -7.49
CA GLU A 147 -18.09 -9.31 -6.44
C GLU A 147 -17.54 -9.54 -5.03
N LYS A 148 -16.58 -10.45 -4.83
CA LYS A 148 -15.97 -10.69 -3.51
C LYS A 148 -15.10 -9.51 -3.09
N LEU A 149 -14.36 -8.92 -4.03
CA LEU A 149 -13.59 -7.69 -3.78
C LEU A 149 -14.52 -6.49 -3.54
N VAL A 150 -15.61 -6.37 -4.30
CA VAL A 150 -16.63 -5.33 -4.06
C VAL A 150 -17.21 -5.47 -2.66
N LYS A 151 -17.69 -6.66 -2.26
CA LYS A 151 -18.22 -6.91 -0.92
C LYS A 151 -17.19 -6.66 0.18
N ALA A 152 -15.92 -6.98 -0.04
CA ALA A 152 -14.86 -6.71 0.91
C ALA A 152 -14.61 -5.21 1.10
N GLN A 153 -14.74 -4.41 0.03
CA GLN A 153 -14.67 -2.95 0.11
C GLN A 153 -15.92 -2.38 0.80
N GLU A 154 -17.11 -2.85 0.45
CA GLU A 154 -18.38 -2.48 1.11
C GLU A 154 -18.34 -2.74 2.62
N ALA A 155 -17.97 -3.96 3.02
CA ALA A 155 -17.85 -4.33 4.43
C ALA A 155 -16.88 -3.42 5.18
N ARG A 156 -15.74 -3.09 4.55
CA ARG A 156 -14.80 -2.12 5.10
C ARG A 156 -15.42 -0.73 5.25
N ARG A 157 -16.12 -0.25 4.23
CA ARG A 157 -16.75 1.08 4.22
C ARG A 157 -17.83 1.19 5.30
N VAL A 158 -18.66 0.16 5.42
CA VAL A 158 -19.68 0.03 6.47
C VAL A 158 -19.03 0.02 7.86
N LEU A 159 -18.02 -0.81 8.06
CA LEU A 159 -17.31 -0.90 9.34
C LEU A 159 -16.65 0.43 9.73
N ASP A 160 -15.95 1.08 8.80
CA ASP A 160 -15.32 2.38 9.05
C ASP A 160 -16.36 3.45 9.42
N ARG A 161 -17.55 3.40 8.82
CA ARG A 161 -18.66 4.30 9.15
C ARG A 161 -19.22 4.02 10.53
N LEU A 162 -19.61 2.80 10.84
CA LEU A 162 -20.23 2.44 12.13
C LEU A 162 -19.25 2.66 13.29
N VAL A 163 -18.06 2.05 13.21
CA VAL A 163 -17.05 2.16 14.27
C VAL A 163 -16.61 3.61 14.46
N GLY A 164 -16.34 4.32 13.37
CA GLY A 164 -15.87 5.70 13.41
C GLY A 164 -16.88 6.65 14.08
N TYR A 165 -18.16 6.54 13.74
CA TYR A 165 -19.18 7.43 14.29
C TYR A 165 -19.60 7.06 15.70
N ASP A 166 -19.85 5.77 15.97
CA ASP A 166 -20.34 5.31 17.27
C ASP A 166 -19.28 5.49 18.37
N LEU A 167 -18.04 5.07 18.10
CA LEU A 167 -16.95 5.24 19.07
C LEU A 167 -16.55 6.71 19.24
N SER A 168 -16.51 7.51 18.18
CA SER A 168 -16.24 8.94 18.30
C SER A 168 -17.31 9.64 19.14
N GLY A 169 -18.59 9.33 18.90
CA GLY A 169 -19.70 9.87 19.69
C GLY A 169 -19.64 9.47 21.17
N LEU A 170 -19.20 8.26 21.48
CA LEU A 170 -18.98 7.81 22.85
C LEU A 170 -17.81 8.55 23.52
N ILE A 171 -16.69 8.72 22.81
CA ILE A 171 -15.51 9.43 23.31
C ILE A 171 -15.84 10.90 23.54
N TRP A 172 -16.65 11.54 22.71
CA TRP A 172 -17.08 12.92 22.93
C TRP A 172 -17.84 13.10 24.25
N LYS A 173 -18.69 12.12 24.58
CA LYS A 173 -19.46 12.14 25.83
C LYS A 173 -18.64 11.84 27.08
N LYS A 174 -17.62 10.97 26.94
CA LYS A 174 -16.89 10.41 28.09
C LYS A 174 -15.54 11.07 28.34
N VAL A 175 -14.88 11.61 27.30
CA VAL A 175 -13.53 12.17 27.38
C VAL A 175 -13.53 13.66 26.99
N ARG A 176 -13.66 13.96 25.70
CA ARG A 176 -13.67 15.35 25.20
C ARG A 176 -14.25 15.41 23.79
N TYR A 177 -15.01 16.47 23.51
CA TYR A 177 -15.52 16.76 22.17
C TYR A 177 -14.38 16.97 21.15
N GLY A 178 -14.59 16.52 19.92
CA GLY A 178 -13.66 16.67 18.81
C GLY A 178 -12.59 15.58 18.68
N LEU A 179 -12.51 14.61 19.62
CA LEU A 179 -11.68 13.43 19.46
C LEU A 179 -12.32 12.46 18.47
N SER A 180 -11.51 11.67 17.77
CA SER A 180 -12.00 10.65 16.84
C SER A 180 -11.42 9.27 17.18
N ALA A 181 -12.22 8.24 16.94
CA ALA A 181 -11.81 6.86 16.97
C ALA A 181 -11.99 6.22 15.58
N GLY A 182 -11.24 5.18 15.30
CA GLY A 182 -11.36 4.49 14.03
C GLY A 182 -10.51 3.23 14.00
N ARG A 183 -10.80 2.41 13.01
CA ARG A 183 -10.18 1.09 12.81
C ARG A 183 -8.65 1.12 12.71
N VAL A 184 -8.05 2.21 12.26
CA VAL A 184 -6.59 2.39 12.16
C VAL A 184 -6.05 3.16 13.36
N GLN A 185 -6.74 4.26 13.75
CA GLN A 185 -6.29 5.16 14.82
C GLN A 185 -6.24 4.47 16.18
N SER A 186 -7.28 3.69 16.52
CA SER A 186 -7.37 3.07 17.84
C SER A 186 -6.32 1.97 18.07
N PRO A 187 -6.06 1.04 17.14
CA PRO A 187 -4.93 0.11 17.27
C PRO A 187 -3.57 0.80 17.28
N ALA A 188 -3.36 1.86 16.49
CA ALA A 188 -2.11 2.59 16.50
C ALA A 188 -1.86 3.25 17.87
N LEU A 189 -2.89 3.90 18.43
CA LEU A 189 -2.80 4.48 19.78
C LEU A 189 -2.52 3.42 20.83
N ARG A 190 -3.17 2.25 20.74
CA ARG A 190 -2.93 1.13 21.66
C ARG A 190 -1.46 0.71 21.67
N ILE A 191 -0.84 0.52 20.50
CA ILE A 191 0.58 0.16 20.38
C ILE A 191 1.48 1.21 21.06
N LEU A 192 1.18 2.49 20.85
CA LEU A 192 1.91 3.59 21.49
C LEU A 192 1.77 3.58 23.01
N VAL A 193 0.55 3.36 23.52
CA VAL A 193 0.29 3.29 24.97
C VAL A 193 0.94 2.07 25.60
N GLU A 194 0.93 0.91 24.94
CA GLU A 194 1.61 -0.29 25.40
C GLU A 194 3.13 -0.03 25.51
N ARG A 195 3.72 0.61 24.49
CA ARG A 195 5.13 0.98 24.51
C ARG A 195 5.47 2.01 25.61
N GLU A 196 4.62 3.01 25.79
CA GLU A 196 4.80 4.00 26.85
C GLU A 196 4.74 3.38 28.25
N ARG A 197 3.86 2.38 28.46
CA ARG A 197 3.83 1.62 29.71
C ARG A 197 5.12 0.83 29.95
N GLU A 198 5.70 0.22 28.91
CA GLU A 198 6.99 -0.45 29.00
C GLU A 198 8.09 0.54 29.40
N ILE A 199 8.11 1.73 28.78
CA ILE A 199 9.09 2.79 29.11
C ILE A 199 8.94 3.25 30.55
N ASN A 200 7.71 3.48 31.01
CA ASN A 200 7.43 3.94 32.37
C ASN A 200 7.70 2.87 33.44
N SER A 201 7.64 1.59 33.08
CA SER A 201 7.98 0.47 33.98
C SER A 201 9.44 0.06 33.94
N PHE A 202 10.23 0.68 33.05
CA PHE A 202 11.64 0.36 32.91
C PHE A 202 12.44 0.86 34.11
N GLU A 203 13.07 -0.05 34.82
CA GLU A 203 14.04 0.25 35.88
C GLU A 203 15.43 0.35 35.28
N SER A 204 16.01 1.56 35.35
CA SER A 204 17.37 1.76 34.87
C SER A 204 18.39 1.10 35.80
N LYS A 205 19.29 0.31 35.22
CA LYS A 205 20.42 -0.29 35.92
C LYS A 205 21.72 0.35 35.44
N THR A 206 22.55 0.75 36.39
CA THR A 206 23.88 1.25 36.06
C THR A 206 24.78 0.08 35.73
N TYR A 207 25.54 0.17 34.67
CA TYR A 207 26.61 -0.75 34.34
C TYR A 207 27.87 0.02 33.92
N TYR A 208 28.98 -0.66 33.95
CA TYR A 208 30.27 -0.08 33.61
C TYR A 208 30.85 -0.78 32.40
N ILE A 209 31.32 -0.03 31.43
CA ILE A 209 32.05 -0.51 30.26
C ILE A 209 33.50 -0.13 30.45
N VAL A 210 34.41 -1.10 30.56
CA VAL A 210 35.85 -0.87 30.65
C VAL A 210 36.44 -0.93 29.25
N THR A 211 37.14 0.13 28.87
CA THR A 211 37.86 0.21 27.59
C THR A 211 39.30 0.51 27.84
N ALA A 212 40.19 0.01 26.97
CA ALA A 212 41.59 0.36 27.02
C ALA A 212 42.13 0.66 25.61
N GLU A 213 43.05 1.60 25.53
CA GLU A 213 43.87 1.82 24.34
C GLU A 213 45.16 1.05 24.49
N VAL A 214 45.40 0.09 23.65
CA VAL A 214 46.63 -0.71 23.64
C VAL A 214 47.43 -0.42 22.38
N PHE A 215 48.77 -0.42 22.54
CA PHE A 215 49.69 -0.11 21.45
C PHE A 215 50.37 -1.39 20.98
N GLY A 216 50.27 -1.64 19.68
CA GLY A 216 51.02 -2.72 19.04
C GLY A 216 52.47 -2.27 18.67
N ASN A 217 53.28 -3.19 18.23
CA ASN A 217 54.65 -2.95 17.80
C ASN A 217 54.77 -1.93 16.65
N SER A 218 53.72 -1.70 15.89
CA SER A 218 53.63 -0.82 14.71
C SER A 218 53.16 0.61 15.04
N LYS A 219 53.12 1.03 16.28
CA LYS A 219 52.50 2.30 16.75
C LYS A 219 50.97 2.38 16.44
N THR A 220 50.34 1.29 16.02
CA THR A 220 48.91 1.24 15.79
C THR A 220 48.22 1.16 17.15
N VAL A 221 47.23 2.05 17.35
CA VAL A 221 46.41 2.08 18.56
C VAL A 221 45.19 1.20 18.32
N PHE A 222 44.91 0.29 19.22
CA PHE A 222 43.70 -0.55 19.21
C PHE A 222 42.87 -0.20 20.44
N THR A 223 41.60 0.14 20.24
CA THR A 223 40.65 0.26 21.33
C THR A 223 40.04 -1.11 21.61
N VAL A 224 40.27 -1.62 22.79
CA VAL A 224 39.67 -2.88 23.26
C VAL A 224 38.60 -2.59 24.28
N VAL A 225 37.57 -3.41 24.31
CA VAL A 225 36.41 -3.28 25.18
C VAL A 225 36.25 -4.57 25.97
N CYS A 226 35.98 -4.45 27.27
CA CYS A 226 35.65 -5.62 28.09
C CYS A 226 34.40 -6.28 27.53
N GLU A 227 34.43 -7.60 27.37
CA GLU A 227 33.34 -8.37 26.77
C GLU A 227 32.05 -8.35 27.64
N GLU A 228 32.21 -8.31 28.96
CA GLU A 228 31.13 -8.32 29.92
C GLU A 228 30.70 -6.92 30.34
N GLU A 229 29.40 -6.68 30.45
CA GLU A 229 28.82 -5.51 31.08
C GLU A 229 28.89 -5.69 32.60
N LEU A 230 29.61 -4.82 33.26
CA LEU A 230 29.92 -4.95 34.69
C LEU A 230 28.87 -4.21 35.53
N GLY A 231 28.10 -4.93 36.35
CA GLY A 231 27.08 -4.33 37.21
C GLY A 231 27.65 -3.58 38.46
N GLU A 232 28.88 -3.89 38.85
CA GLU A 232 29.49 -3.35 40.08
C GLU A 232 30.77 -2.56 39.77
N LYS A 233 30.88 -1.37 40.38
CA LYS A 233 32.03 -0.51 40.22
C LYS A 233 33.34 -1.13 40.74
N THR A 234 33.26 -1.90 41.82
CA THR A 234 34.41 -2.59 42.42
C THR A 234 35.05 -3.57 41.43
N VAL A 235 34.26 -4.31 40.70
CA VAL A 235 34.73 -5.23 39.66
C VAL A 235 35.37 -4.49 38.50
N ALA A 236 34.76 -3.37 38.08
CA ALA A 236 35.34 -2.52 37.04
C ALA A 236 36.69 -1.91 37.45
N ASP A 237 36.80 -1.43 38.70
CA ASP A 237 38.05 -0.86 39.25
C ASP A 237 39.16 -1.94 39.36
N ASP A 238 38.82 -3.19 39.71
CA ASP A 238 39.77 -4.30 39.76
C ASP A 238 40.28 -4.71 38.37
N ILE A 239 39.43 -4.68 37.37
CA ILE A 239 39.82 -4.93 35.95
C ILE A 239 40.74 -3.81 35.48
N LEU A 240 40.44 -2.54 35.81
CA LEU A 240 41.28 -1.40 35.48
C LEU A 240 42.67 -1.51 36.12
N LYS A 241 42.75 -1.90 37.41
CA LYS A 241 44.04 -2.13 38.09
C LYS A 241 44.87 -3.22 37.42
N LYS A 242 44.24 -4.37 37.15
CA LYS A 242 44.90 -5.49 36.45
C LYS A 242 45.34 -5.12 35.03
N GLY A 243 44.51 -4.37 34.29
CA GLY A 243 44.82 -3.93 32.94
C GLY A 243 46.01 -2.96 32.87
N ARG A 244 46.17 -2.10 33.89
CA ARG A 244 47.30 -1.13 33.97
C ARG A 244 48.64 -1.77 34.34
N SER A 245 48.65 -2.81 35.15
CA SER A 245 49.87 -3.48 35.64
C SER A 245 50.17 -4.77 34.89
N GLY A 246 49.24 -5.32 34.13
CA GLY A 246 49.37 -6.60 33.43
C GLY A 246 49.95 -6.48 32.03
N SER A 247 50.38 -7.62 31.49
CA SER A 247 50.80 -7.74 30.12
C SER A 247 49.60 -8.07 29.23
N TRP A 248 49.52 -7.41 28.09
CA TRP A 248 48.45 -7.62 27.11
C TRP A 248 48.93 -8.54 26.00
N PHE A 249 48.12 -9.53 25.61
CA PHE A 249 48.40 -10.42 24.51
C PHE A 249 47.10 -10.80 23.77
N VAL A 250 47.20 -11.03 22.48
CA VAL A 250 46.09 -11.56 21.68
C VAL A 250 45.97 -13.04 21.97
N LYS A 251 44.86 -13.44 22.57
CA LYS A 251 44.58 -14.84 22.90
C LYS A 251 44.08 -15.63 21.69
N ASP A 252 43.19 -15.02 20.90
CA ASP A 252 42.55 -15.64 19.76
C ASP A 252 42.16 -14.61 18.72
N ILE A 253 42.08 -15.01 17.46
CA ILE A 253 41.62 -14.21 16.35
C ILE A 253 40.58 -15.03 15.59
N THR A 254 39.34 -14.52 15.55
CA THR A 254 38.28 -15.14 14.78
C THR A 254 38.00 -14.31 13.53
N GLU A 255 38.16 -14.94 12.38
CA GLU A 255 37.79 -14.35 11.10
C GLU A 255 36.44 -14.89 10.63
N SER A 256 35.58 -14.00 10.16
CA SER A 256 34.29 -14.40 9.61
C SER A 256 33.98 -13.64 8.33
N GLU A 257 33.45 -14.38 7.36
CA GLU A 257 32.95 -13.78 6.13
C GLU A 257 31.46 -13.46 6.27
N VAL A 258 31.07 -12.21 6.07
CA VAL A 258 29.68 -11.77 6.08
C VAL A 258 29.20 -11.51 4.66
N LYS A 259 28.34 -12.38 4.14
CA LYS A 259 27.66 -12.18 2.85
C LYS A 259 26.49 -11.21 3.02
N ARG A 260 26.57 -10.07 2.34
CA ARG A 260 25.45 -9.11 2.27
C ARG A 260 24.61 -9.39 1.04
N SER A 261 23.34 -9.72 1.26
CA SER A 261 22.38 -9.92 0.18
C SER A 261 21.64 -8.62 -0.16
N PRO A 262 21.32 -8.37 -1.44
CA PRO A 262 20.45 -7.26 -1.82
C PRO A 262 19.08 -7.40 -1.15
N ARG A 263 18.46 -6.25 -0.86
CA ARG A 263 17.11 -6.24 -0.30
C ARG A 263 16.08 -6.62 -1.37
N PRO A 264 14.93 -7.21 -0.98
CA PRO A 264 13.86 -7.49 -1.92
C PRO A 264 13.26 -6.19 -2.49
N PRO A 265 12.54 -6.27 -3.60
CA PRO A 265 11.72 -5.17 -4.09
C PRO A 265 10.81 -4.60 -3.01
N PHE A 266 10.42 -3.33 -3.14
CA PHE A 266 9.59 -2.68 -2.14
C PHE A 266 8.18 -3.27 -2.08
N THR A 267 7.70 -3.47 -0.87
CA THR A 267 6.28 -3.52 -0.54
C THR A 267 5.80 -2.13 -0.12
N THR A 268 4.50 -1.92 0.04
CA THR A 268 3.95 -0.65 0.54
C THR A 268 4.64 -0.19 1.82
N SER A 269 4.80 -1.08 2.80
CA SER A 269 5.40 -0.72 4.10
C SER A 269 6.89 -0.42 4.01
N THR A 270 7.66 -1.21 3.26
CA THR A 270 9.10 -0.98 3.12
C THR A 270 9.40 0.24 2.27
N LEU A 271 8.55 0.58 1.29
CA LEU A 271 8.63 1.84 0.54
C LEU A 271 8.43 3.04 1.47
N GLN A 272 7.39 3.02 2.30
CA GLN A 272 7.13 4.09 3.27
C GLN A 272 8.26 4.25 4.29
N GLN A 273 8.79 3.16 4.85
CA GLN A 273 9.92 3.18 5.77
C GLN A 273 11.18 3.77 5.11
N SER A 274 11.50 3.33 3.89
CA SER A 274 12.68 3.83 3.17
C SER A 274 12.55 5.30 2.78
N ALA A 275 11.36 5.73 2.35
CA ALA A 275 11.10 7.13 2.02
C ALA A 275 11.14 8.02 3.28
N SER A 276 10.63 7.53 4.40
CA SER A 276 10.69 8.23 5.66
C SER A 276 12.15 8.42 6.14
N SER A 277 12.93 7.33 6.16
CA SER A 277 14.31 7.39 6.69
C SER A 277 15.29 8.12 5.77
N ARG A 278 15.10 8.07 4.44
CA ARG A 278 16.03 8.68 3.48
C ARG A 278 15.64 10.07 3.01
N LEU A 279 14.34 10.35 2.93
CA LEU A 279 13.80 11.57 2.32
C LEU A 279 12.95 12.39 3.31
N GLY A 280 12.71 11.89 4.53
CA GLY A 280 11.87 12.56 5.51
C GLY A 280 10.38 12.63 5.10
N PHE A 281 9.91 11.77 4.19
CA PHE A 281 8.54 11.81 3.73
C PHE A 281 7.59 11.14 4.72
N SER A 282 6.43 11.77 4.94
CA SER A 282 5.34 11.09 5.64
C SER A 282 4.78 9.93 4.79
N PRO A 283 4.14 8.93 5.40
CA PRO A 283 3.48 7.84 4.66
C PRO A 283 2.48 8.35 3.61
N SER A 284 1.69 9.37 3.94
CA SER A 284 0.73 9.97 3.02
C SER A 284 1.40 10.61 1.80
N ARG A 285 2.49 11.39 2.01
CA ARG A 285 3.26 12.00 0.92
C ARG A 285 3.90 10.92 0.05
N THR A 286 4.47 9.89 0.64
CA THR A 286 5.06 8.75 -0.08
C THR A 286 4.04 8.09 -1.00
N MET A 287 2.84 7.78 -0.48
CA MET A 287 1.79 7.14 -1.27
C MET A 287 1.24 8.03 -2.37
N SER A 288 1.10 9.34 -2.12
CA SER A 288 0.66 10.29 -3.14
C SER A 288 1.64 10.40 -4.31
N ILE A 289 2.95 10.41 -4.02
CA ILE A 289 3.99 10.43 -5.06
C ILE A 289 4.04 9.09 -5.81
N ALA A 290 3.99 7.98 -5.08
CA ALA A 290 3.99 6.64 -5.67
C ALA A 290 2.78 6.43 -6.61
N GLN A 291 1.59 6.94 -6.24
CA GLN A 291 0.41 6.90 -7.11
C GLN A 291 0.66 7.64 -8.43
N LYS A 292 1.25 8.83 -8.38
CA LYS A 292 1.58 9.59 -9.59
C LYS A 292 2.58 8.85 -10.47
N LEU A 293 3.64 8.30 -9.87
CA LEU A 293 4.65 7.52 -10.61
C LEU A 293 4.06 6.27 -11.26
N TYR A 294 3.12 5.59 -10.58
CA TYR A 294 2.38 4.48 -11.18
C TYR A 294 1.51 4.93 -12.35
N GLU A 295 0.71 5.98 -12.16
CA GLU A 295 -0.18 6.50 -13.20
C GLU A 295 0.58 7.01 -14.44
N GLU A 296 1.82 7.45 -14.28
CA GLU A 296 2.73 7.84 -15.36
C GLU A 296 3.52 6.66 -15.97
N GLY A 297 3.44 5.47 -15.37
CA GLY A 297 4.07 4.25 -15.86
C GLY A 297 5.52 4.04 -15.43
N PHE A 298 6.01 4.79 -14.44
CA PHE A 298 7.39 4.66 -13.96
C PHE A 298 7.61 3.52 -12.96
N ILE A 299 6.58 3.15 -12.22
CA ILE A 299 6.61 2.05 -11.24
C ILE A 299 5.41 1.14 -11.40
N THR A 300 5.51 -0.07 -10.87
CA THR A 300 4.38 -0.98 -10.71
C THR A 300 3.43 -0.50 -9.61
N TYR A 301 2.25 -1.08 -9.52
CA TYR A 301 1.25 -0.70 -8.51
C TYR A 301 1.81 -0.82 -7.09
N MET A 302 1.80 0.28 -6.35
CA MET A 302 2.51 0.42 -5.07
C MET A 302 1.75 -0.12 -3.86
N ARG A 303 0.45 -0.39 -3.97
CA ARG A 303 -0.32 -1.01 -2.86
C ARG A 303 -0.23 -2.52 -2.96
N THR A 304 0.93 -3.05 -2.60
CA THR A 304 1.24 -4.49 -2.64
C THR A 304 2.05 -4.92 -1.43
N ASP A 305 1.82 -6.12 -0.97
CA ASP A 305 2.63 -6.84 0.02
C ASP A 305 3.56 -7.88 -0.63
N ARG A 306 3.49 -8.01 -1.96
CA ARG A 306 4.28 -8.97 -2.73
C ARG A 306 5.58 -8.35 -3.20
N VAL A 307 6.62 -9.18 -3.22
CA VAL A 307 7.98 -8.82 -3.67
C VAL A 307 8.35 -9.45 -5.02
N ASN A 308 7.37 -10.02 -5.71
CA ASN A 308 7.60 -10.65 -7.00
C ASN A 308 7.70 -9.59 -8.10
N LEU A 309 8.66 -9.77 -9.00
CA LEU A 309 8.81 -8.97 -10.21
C LEU A 309 8.27 -9.74 -11.42
N ALA A 310 7.77 -9.01 -12.40
CA ALA A 310 7.46 -9.59 -13.70
C ALA A 310 8.73 -10.16 -14.37
N SER A 311 8.60 -11.26 -15.08
CA SER A 311 9.76 -11.91 -15.76
C SER A 311 10.41 -10.99 -16.79
N SER A 312 9.65 -10.15 -17.48
CA SER A 312 10.15 -9.12 -18.38
C SER A 312 11.02 -8.09 -17.66
N ALA A 313 10.60 -7.61 -16.50
CA ALA A 313 11.36 -6.67 -15.67
C ALA A 313 12.65 -7.31 -15.14
N GLN A 314 12.61 -8.58 -14.72
CA GLN A 314 13.79 -9.32 -14.28
C GLN A 314 14.83 -9.40 -15.39
N ALA A 315 14.42 -9.76 -16.61
CA ALA A 315 15.31 -9.84 -17.75
C ALA A 315 15.98 -8.50 -18.07
N GLN A 316 15.23 -7.40 -18.04
CA GLN A 316 15.75 -6.04 -18.24
C GLN A 316 16.75 -5.64 -17.16
N ILE A 317 16.45 -5.91 -15.88
CA ILE A 317 17.34 -5.61 -14.74
C ILE A 317 18.63 -6.39 -14.87
N ILE A 318 18.56 -7.68 -15.13
CA ILE A 318 19.75 -8.54 -15.33
C ILE A 318 20.60 -8.03 -16.49
N GLY A 319 19.98 -7.67 -17.62
CA GLY A 319 20.66 -7.09 -18.77
C GLY A 319 21.38 -5.79 -18.43
N LEU A 320 20.72 -4.90 -17.69
CA LEU A 320 21.27 -3.62 -17.25
C LEU A 320 22.45 -3.81 -16.29
N VAL A 321 22.30 -4.66 -15.27
CA VAL A 321 23.37 -4.96 -14.30
C VAL A 321 24.58 -5.54 -15.01
N LYS A 322 24.40 -6.52 -15.90
CA LYS A 322 25.47 -7.11 -16.69
C LYS A 322 26.22 -6.08 -17.54
N LYS A 323 25.48 -5.15 -18.16
CA LYS A 323 26.05 -4.09 -19.02
C LYS A 323 26.82 -3.05 -18.22
N THR A 324 26.30 -2.67 -17.03
CA THR A 324 26.84 -1.54 -16.25
C THR A 324 27.95 -1.95 -15.29
N TYR A 325 27.84 -3.12 -14.68
CA TYR A 325 28.74 -3.55 -13.60
C TYR A 325 29.54 -4.80 -13.91
N GLY A 326 29.14 -5.60 -14.88
CA GLY A 326 29.79 -6.85 -15.24
C GLY A 326 28.95 -8.09 -14.91
N LYS A 327 29.34 -9.23 -15.46
CA LYS A 327 28.63 -10.51 -15.32
C LYS A 327 28.73 -11.07 -13.89
N GLU A 328 29.78 -10.78 -13.21
CA GLU A 328 30.08 -11.19 -11.83
C GLU A 328 29.14 -10.60 -10.78
N TYR A 329 28.49 -9.48 -11.11
CA TYR A 329 27.47 -8.85 -10.25
C TYR A 329 26.06 -9.36 -10.50
N VAL A 330 25.89 -10.31 -11.43
CA VAL A 330 24.57 -10.86 -11.76
C VAL A 330 24.30 -12.11 -10.94
N GLU A 331 23.47 -11.98 -9.93
CA GLU A 331 22.93 -13.10 -9.14
C GLU A 331 21.40 -13.00 -9.07
N PRO A 332 20.66 -13.66 -9.98
CA PRO A 332 19.20 -13.67 -9.95
C PRO A 332 18.68 -14.30 -8.66
N ARG A 333 17.81 -13.61 -7.97
CA ARG A 333 17.20 -14.08 -6.72
C ARG A 333 15.69 -13.99 -6.80
N ALA A 334 15.03 -15.05 -6.31
CA ALA A 334 13.60 -15.06 -6.07
C ALA A 334 13.34 -14.87 -4.57
N TYR A 335 12.53 -13.88 -4.23
CA TYR A 335 12.13 -13.61 -2.87
C TYR A 335 10.75 -14.24 -2.60
N LYS A 336 10.61 -14.98 -1.52
CA LYS A 336 9.32 -15.53 -1.10
C LYS A 336 8.53 -14.45 -0.35
N THR A 337 7.32 -14.20 -0.78
CA THR A 337 6.37 -13.39 0.00
C THR A 337 5.97 -14.18 1.24
N LYS A 338 6.15 -13.60 2.42
CA LYS A 338 5.60 -14.15 3.66
C LYS A 338 4.10 -13.78 3.70
N SER A 339 3.26 -14.44 2.91
CA SER A 339 1.83 -14.39 3.16
C SER A 339 1.50 -15.31 4.32
N LYS A 340 0.86 -14.75 5.33
CA LYS A 340 0.15 -15.55 6.34
C LYS A 340 -1.14 -16.07 5.76
#